data_2dae7c52e9648409721d77a65729d95d
#
_entry.id   2dae7c52e9648409721d77a65729d95d
#
_cell.length_a   1.000
_cell.length_b   1.000
_cell.length_c   1.000
_cell.angle_alpha   90.00
_cell.angle_beta   90.00
_cell.angle_gamma   90.00
#
_symmetry.space_group_name_H-M   'P 1'
#
loop_
_entity.id
_entity.type
_entity.pdbx_description
1 polymer ?
#
loop_
_entity_poly.entity_id
_entity_poly.type
_entity_poly.pdbx_seq_one_letter_code
_entity_poly.pdbx_strand_id
1 'polypeptide(L)'
;PVQINIMHRIDNVLFSHGGLTADFLRWLNKDLLDADIEEVIAAVNDAPHDYLWNDESPLWFRPQYETREIFRADIYKQVVGHTPVERIFEKDGIISTDVFSTYRDGRQIGESAMMVIDSETGEYEKIEVMGKLGV
;
A
#
# COMPACT_ATOMS: atom_id res chain seq x y z
N PRO A 1 -23.23 -8.15 7.34
CA PRO A 1 -22.04 -8.69 6.70
C PRO A 1 -20.85 -7.75 6.85
N VAL A 2 -19.69 -8.32 7.03
CA VAL A 2 -18.46 -7.52 7.10
C VAL A 2 -18.11 -7.06 5.69
N GLN A 3 -17.97 -5.76 5.51
CA GLN A 3 -17.52 -5.21 4.25
C GLN A 3 -16.00 -5.09 4.28
N ILE A 4 -15.36 -5.71 3.29
CA ILE A 4 -13.91 -5.61 3.14
C ILE A 4 -13.63 -4.55 2.09
N ASN A 5 -12.94 -3.50 2.49
CA ASN A 5 -12.56 -2.43 1.58
C ASN A 5 -11.15 -2.65 1.04
N ILE A 6 -10.92 -2.20 -0.18
CA ILE A 6 -9.63 -2.30 -0.86
C ILE A 6 -8.67 -1.25 -0.33
N MET A 7 -9.18 -0.09 0.00
CA MET A 7 -8.38 1.04 0.46
C MET A 7 -9.00 1.67 1.69
N HIS A 8 -8.14 2.08 2.60
CA HIS A 8 -8.51 2.83 3.80
C HIS A 8 -7.67 4.08 3.92
N ARG A 9 -8.21 5.07 4.58
CA ARG A 9 -7.50 6.31 4.87
C ARG A 9 -7.56 6.62 6.35
N ILE A 10 -6.41 7.02 6.90
CA ILE A 10 -6.32 7.61 8.24
C ILE A 10 -5.52 8.90 8.06
N ASP A 11 -6.16 10.05 8.23
CA ASP A 11 -5.57 11.37 8.01
C ASP A 11 -4.87 11.44 6.64
N ASN A 12 -3.57 11.56 6.61
CA ASN A 12 -2.77 11.71 5.39
C ASN A 12 -2.09 10.42 4.94
N VAL A 13 -2.54 9.29 5.46
CA VAL A 13 -1.99 7.99 5.09
C VAL A 13 -3.06 7.12 4.45
N LEU A 14 -2.73 6.53 3.31
CA LEU A 14 -3.59 5.60 2.59
C LEU A 14 -3.03 4.19 2.76
N PHE A 15 -3.91 3.26 3.03
CA PHE A 15 -3.56 1.85 3.20
C PHE A 15 -4.24 1.04 2.11
N SER A 16 -3.48 0.23 1.40
CA SER A 16 -4.01 -0.70 0.41
C SER A 16 -3.07 -1.89 0.29
N HIS A 17 -3.48 -2.90 -0.46
CA HIS A 17 -2.66 -4.08 -0.65
C HIS A 17 -1.42 -3.79 -1.51
N GLY A 18 -1.60 -3.14 -2.67
CA GLY A 18 -0.51 -2.92 -3.63
C GLY A 18 -0.15 -1.47 -3.91
N GLY A 19 -1.04 -0.53 -3.63
CA GLY A 19 -0.82 0.90 -3.88
C GLY A 19 -1.67 1.47 -5.00
N LEU A 20 -1.93 2.76 -4.93
CA LEU A 20 -2.78 3.48 -5.88
C LEU A 20 -1.93 4.38 -6.78
N THR A 21 -1.99 4.12 -8.09
CA THR A 21 -1.32 4.94 -9.10
C THR A 21 -2.29 5.94 -9.70
N ALA A 22 -1.76 7.02 -10.24
CA ALA A 22 -2.56 7.98 -11.00
C ALA A 22 -3.14 7.33 -12.26
N ASP A 23 -2.39 6.44 -12.91
CA ASP A 23 -2.84 5.77 -14.13
C ASP A 23 -4.05 4.87 -13.89
N PHE A 24 -4.10 4.18 -12.77
CA PHE A 24 -5.28 3.40 -12.44
C PHE A 24 -6.52 4.28 -12.35
N LEU A 25 -6.40 5.44 -11.72
CA LEU A 25 -7.53 6.38 -11.64
C LEU A 25 -7.90 6.97 -13.00
N ARG A 26 -6.92 7.30 -13.84
CA ARG A 26 -7.21 7.78 -15.19
C ARG A 26 -8.03 6.75 -15.98
N TRP A 27 -7.66 5.49 -15.81
CA TRP A 27 -8.38 4.40 -16.47
C TRP A 27 -9.77 4.19 -15.90
N LEU A 28 -9.92 4.25 -14.58
CA LEU A 28 -11.20 4.07 -13.91
C LEU A 28 -12.16 5.25 -14.20
N ASN A 29 -11.70 6.45 -13.94
CA ASN A 29 -12.39 7.72 -14.24
C ASN A 29 -11.41 8.86 -13.98
N LYS A 30 -10.99 9.53 -15.06
CA LYS A 30 -9.97 10.58 -14.98
C LYS A 30 -10.34 11.73 -14.04
N ASP A 31 -11.64 11.98 -13.84
CA ASP A 31 -12.09 13.07 -12.98
C ASP A 31 -11.73 12.82 -11.50
N LEU A 32 -11.44 11.58 -11.15
CA LEU A 32 -11.01 11.23 -9.80
C LEU A 32 -9.65 11.83 -9.42
N LEU A 33 -8.83 12.19 -10.41
CA LEU A 33 -7.53 12.80 -10.12
C LEU A 33 -7.66 14.12 -9.37
N ASP A 34 -8.78 14.83 -9.57
CA ASP A 34 -9.05 16.11 -8.95
C ASP A 34 -10.19 16.07 -7.93
N ALA A 35 -10.73 14.89 -7.67
CA ALA A 35 -11.85 14.72 -6.74
C ALA A 35 -11.38 14.77 -5.27
N ASP A 36 -12.35 14.95 -4.38
CA ASP A 36 -12.07 14.84 -2.94
C ASP A 36 -11.57 13.44 -2.61
N ILE A 37 -10.67 13.34 -1.63
CA ILE A 37 -10.06 12.05 -1.28
C ILE A 37 -11.12 11.00 -0.91
N GLU A 38 -12.18 11.39 -0.25
CA GLU A 38 -13.24 10.44 0.12
C GLU A 38 -13.98 9.91 -1.11
N GLU A 39 -14.14 10.72 -2.15
CA GLU A 39 -14.73 10.26 -3.41
C GLU A 39 -13.79 9.28 -4.12
N VAL A 40 -12.49 9.55 -4.08
CA VAL A 40 -11.48 8.66 -4.68
C VAL A 40 -11.52 7.30 -3.98
N ILE A 41 -11.50 7.29 -2.66
CA ILE A 41 -11.51 6.04 -1.89
C ILE A 41 -12.79 5.25 -2.14
N ALA A 42 -13.94 5.94 -2.15
CA ALA A 42 -15.21 5.28 -2.45
C ALA A 42 -15.21 4.66 -3.85
N ALA A 43 -14.70 5.38 -4.84
CA ALA A 43 -14.64 4.88 -6.21
C ALA A 43 -13.72 3.67 -6.34
N VAL A 44 -12.58 3.68 -5.66
CA VAL A 44 -11.66 2.54 -5.64
C VAL A 44 -12.30 1.33 -4.98
N ASN A 45 -12.97 1.54 -3.85
CA ASN A 45 -13.64 0.45 -3.13
C ASN A 45 -14.82 -0.13 -3.88
N ASP A 46 -15.47 0.69 -4.73
CA ASP A 46 -16.61 0.26 -5.55
C ASP A 46 -16.22 -0.09 -6.99
N ALA A 47 -14.93 -0.09 -7.31
CA ALA A 47 -14.48 -0.32 -8.67
C ALA A 47 -14.98 -1.67 -9.21
N PRO A 48 -15.37 -1.72 -10.50
CA PRO A 48 -15.80 -2.97 -11.10
C PRO A 48 -14.71 -4.03 -11.05
N HIS A 49 -15.13 -5.29 -10.96
CA HIS A 49 -14.23 -6.44 -10.84
C HIS A 49 -13.14 -6.45 -11.91
N ASP A 50 -13.48 -6.12 -13.16
CA ASP A 50 -12.52 -6.11 -14.26
C ASP A 50 -11.37 -5.13 -14.04
N TYR A 51 -11.66 -3.99 -13.41
CA TYR A 51 -10.61 -3.02 -13.08
C TYR A 51 -9.71 -3.53 -11.96
N LEU A 52 -10.30 -4.20 -10.97
CA LEU A 52 -9.54 -4.68 -9.82
C LEU A 52 -8.65 -5.88 -10.15
N TRP A 53 -9.08 -6.73 -11.08
CA TRP A 53 -8.30 -7.88 -11.55
C TRP A 53 -7.35 -7.49 -12.69
N ASN A 54 -6.54 -6.50 -12.43
CA ASN A 54 -5.57 -5.96 -13.39
C ASN A 54 -4.29 -5.61 -12.63
N ASP A 55 -3.15 -5.80 -13.26
CA ASP A 55 -1.84 -5.57 -12.64
C ASP A 55 -1.63 -4.14 -12.18
N GLU A 56 -2.37 -3.18 -12.72
CA GLU A 56 -2.28 -1.77 -12.33
C GLU A 56 -3.19 -1.43 -11.15
N SER A 57 -4.03 -2.35 -10.67
CA SER A 57 -4.96 -2.06 -9.59
C SER A 57 -4.27 -2.02 -8.23
N PRO A 58 -4.90 -1.39 -7.23
CA PRO A 58 -4.38 -1.41 -5.86
C PRO A 58 -4.27 -2.79 -5.23
N LEU A 59 -4.83 -3.83 -5.84
CA LEU A 59 -4.68 -5.20 -5.38
C LEU A 59 -3.41 -5.87 -5.93
N TRP A 60 -2.95 -5.48 -7.12
CA TRP A 60 -1.90 -6.22 -7.83
C TRP A 60 -0.65 -5.41 -8.13
N PHE A 61 -0.70 -4.08 -8.07
CA PHE A 61 0.44 -3.25 -8.38
C PHE A 61 1.63 -3.56 -7.46
N ARG A 62 2.83 -3.57 -8.03
CA ARG A 62 4.07 -3.85 -7.30
C ARG A 62 5.03 -2.66 -7.42
N PRO A 63 4.87 -1.65 -6.56
CA PRO A 63 5.72 -0.46 -6.62
C PRO A 63 7.21 -0.76 -6.39
N GLN A 64 7.50 -1.90 -5.80
CA GLN A 64 8.86 -2.35 -5.55
C GLN A 64 9.63 -2.63 -6.84
N TYR A 65 8.93 -2.99 -7.90
CA TYR A 65 9.52 -3.39 -9.17
C TYR A 65 9.23 -2.43 -10.31
N GLU A 66 8.19 -1.62 -10.20
CA GLU A 66 7.74 -0.75 -11.26
C GLU A 66 7.69 0.70 -10.81
N THR A 67 8.08 1.60 -11.70
CA THR A 67 7.98 3.04 -11.45
C THR A 67 6.73 3.57 -12.15
N ARG A 68 5.86 4.21 -11.39
CA ARG A 68 4.63 4.83 -11.88
C ARG A 68 4.42 6.15 -11.17
N GLU A 69 3.58 7.00 -11.74
CA GLU A 69 3.12 8.19 -11.03
C GLU A 69 2.18 7.76 -9.92
N ILE A 70 2.61 7.98 -8.69
CA ILE A 70 1.83 7.60 -7.51
C ILE A 70 0.80 8.69 -7.22
N PHE A 71 -0.41 8.27 -6.92
CA PHE A 71 -1.50 9.20 -6.66
C PHE A 71 -1.18 10.12 -5.47
N ARG A 72 -1.17 11.44 -5.75
CA ARG A 72 -0.97 12.50 -4.75
C ARG A 72 0.15 12.21 -3.73
N ALA A 73 1.29 11.76 -4.23
CA ALA A 73 2.42 11.41 -3.37
C ALA A 73 2.99 12.61 -2.60
N ASP A 74 2.70 13.81 -3.05
CA ASP A 74 3.07 15.05 -2.37
C ASP A 74 2.20 15.34 -1.14
N ILE A 75 1.04 14.70 -1.03
CA ILE A 75 0.07 14.94 0.06
C ILE A 75 -0.06 13.69 0.94
N TYR A 76 -0.16 12.52 0.32
CA TYR A 76 -0.42 11.27 1.03
C TYR A 76 0.74 10.32 0.93
N LYS A 77 1.07 9.68 2.03
CA LYS A 77 1.90 8.48 2.00
C LYS A 77 0.99 7.28 1.87
N GLN A 78 1.48 6.26 1.17
CA GLN A 78 0.75 5.00 1.05
C GLN A 78 1.53 3.90 1.75
N VAL A 79 0.82 3.07 2.51
CA VAL A 79 1.37 1.90 3.19
C VAL A 79 0.81 0.67 2.51
N VAL A 80 1.69 -0.20 2.05
CA VAL A 80 1.31 -1.38 1.25
C VAL A 80 1.98 -2.66 1.75
N GLY A 81 1.42 -3.79 1.36
CA GLY A 81 1.98 -5.12 1.53
C GLY A 81 2.23 -5.79 0.19
N HIS A 82 1.54 -6.91 -0.07
CA HIS A 82 1.49 -7.66 -1.33
C HIS A 82 2.80 -8.30 -1.78
N THR A 83 3.89 -7.55 -1.79
CA THR A 83 5.17 -8.03 -2.30
C THR A 83 6.16 -8.16 -1.16
N PRO A 84 6.63 -9.37 -0.84
CA PRO A 84 7.60 -9.57 0.21
C PRO A 84 8.88 -8.78 -0.05
N VAL A 85 9.36 -8.10 0.97
CA VAL A 85 10.58 -7.30 0.90
C VAL A 85 11.50 -7.65 2.07
N GLU A 86 12.79 -7.40 1.89
CA GLU A 86 13.78 -7.74 2.91
C GLU A 86 13.76 -6.78 4.10
N ARG A 87 13.36 -5.54 3.86
CA ARG A 87 13.25 -4.52 4.89
C ARG A 87 12.13 -3.57 4.56
N ILE A 88 11.57 -2.93 5.56
CA ILE A 88 10.62 -1.85 5.36
C ILE A 88 11.37 -0.69 4.70
N PHE A 89 10.84 -0.18 3.59
CA PHE A 89 11.44 0.95 2.89
C PHE A 89 10.40 1.78 2.18
N GLU A 90 10.78 2.99 1.85
CA GLU A 90 9.92 3.92 1.12
C GLU A 90 10.49 4.21 -0.26
N LYS A 91 9.62 4.22 -1.26
CA LYS A 91 9.94 4.59 -2.63
C LYS A 91 8.74 5.35 -3.21
N ASP A 92 9.00 6.56 -3.70
CA ASP A 92 7.97 7.40 -4.35
C ASP A 92 6.72 7.63 -3.47
N GLY A 93 6.92 7.74 -2.15
CA GLY A 93 5.81 7.95 -1.21
C GLY A 93 5.08 6.69 -0.82
N ILE A 94 5.52 5.53 -1.30
CA ILE A 94 4.95 4.24 -0.91
C ILE A 94 5.90 3.53 0.04
N ILE A 95 5.37 3.14 1.19
CA ILE A 95 6.09 2.41 2.22
C ILE A 95 5.72 0.94 2.12
N SER A 96 6.69 0.11 1.81
CA SER A 96 6.51 -1.34 1.69
C SER A 96 6.77 -2.01 3.02
N THR A 97 5.79 -2.74 3.52
CA THR A 97 5.81 -3.28 4.88
C THR A 97 5.71 -4.80 4.96
N ASP A 98 5.67 -5.51 3.83
CA ASP A 98 5.56 -6.97 3.84
C ASP A 98 6.90 -7.61 4.15
N VAL A 99 7.29 -7.52 5.41
CA VAL A 99 8.47 -8.19 5.95
C VAL A 99 8.02 -9.34 6.85
N PHE A 100 8.94 -10.22 7.20
CA PHE A 100 8.63 -11.40 8.00
C PHE A 100 7.68 -12.39 7.30
N SER A 101 7.66 -12.37 5.98
CA SER A 101 6.97 -13.38 5.19
C SER A 101 7.81 -14.66 5.14
N THR A 102 7.28 -15.71 4.54
CA THR A 102 8.00 -16.97 4.44
C THR A 102 8.06 -17.47 3.00
N TYR A 103 9.16 -18.13 2.67
CA TYR A 103 9.24 -18.96 1.48
C TYR A 103 8.42 -20.24 1.66
N ARG A 104 8.25 -21.01 0.59
CA ARG A 104 7.51 -22.27 0.67
C ARG A 104 8.11 -23.26 1.67
N ASP A 105 9.42 -23.21 1.87
CA ASP A 105 10.11 -24.09 2.79
C ASP A 105 10.08 -23.59 4.25
N GLY A 106 9.38 -22.49 4.50
CA GLY A 106 9.23 -21.91 5.83
C GLY A 106 10.31 -20.94 6.24
N ARG A 107 11.34 -20.72 5.40
CA ARG A 107 12.35 -19.72 5.73
C ARG A 107 11.77 -18.33 5.70
N GLN A 108 12.21 -17.49 6.62
CA GLN A 108 11.76 -16.10 6.69
C GLN A 108 12.28 -15.30 5.51
N ILE A 109 11.42 -14.46 4.95
CA ILE A 109 11.77 -13.46 3.95
C ILE A 109 11.79 -12.12 4.69
N GLY A 110 12.96 -11.48 4.74
CA GLY A 110 13.08 -10.16 5.32
C GLY A 110 13.25 -10.11 6.82
N GLU A 111 13.27 -8.91 7.34
CA GLU A 111 13.52 -8.62 8.74
C GLU A 111 12.29 -8.81 9.61
N SER A 112 12.54 -8.98 10.91
CA SER A 112 11.48 -9.04 11.92
C SER A 112 11.25 -7.62 12.41
N ALA A 113 10.34 -6.90 11.76
CA ALA A 113 10.09 -5.50 12.08
C ALA A 113 8.64 -5.15 11.89
N MET A 114 8.22 -4.11 12.58
CA MET A 114 6.94 -3.47 12.35
C MET A 114 7.16 -1.97 12.25
N MET A 115 6.16 -1.26 11.78
CA MET A 115 6.25 0.17 11.58
C MET A 115 5.19 0.89 12.40
N VAL A 116 5.58 2.02 12.98
CA VAL A 116 4.64 2.95 13.60
C VAL A 116 4.68 4.22 12.77
N ILE A 117 3.52 4.66 12.30
CA ILE A 117 3.41 5.86 11.48
C ILE A 117 2.49 6.89 12.15
N ASP A 118 2.90 8.15 12.10
CA ASP A 118 2.06 9.26 12.49
C ASP A 118 1.17 9.61 11.29
N SER A 119 -0.12 9.39 11.43
CA SER A 119 -1.05 9.53 10.31
C SER A 119 -1.22 10.99 9.85
N GLU A 120 -0.99 11.94 10.74
CA GLU A 120 -1.12 13.36 10.37
C GLU A 120 0.10 13.87 9.61
N THR A 121 1.29 13.46 10.00
CA THR A 121 2.54 13.95 9.40
C THR A 121 3.10 13.03 8.33
N GLY A 122 2.75 11.74 8.37
CA GLY A 122 3.35 10.72 7.52
C GLY A 122 4.75 10.29 7.97
N GLU A 123 5.24 10.82 9.08
CA GLU A 123 6.50 10.39 9.65
C GLU A 123 6.34 9.01 10.29
N TYR A 124 7.35 8.18 10.14
CA TYR A 124 7.28 6.82 10.67
C TYR A 124 8.62 6.37 11.20
N GLU A 125 8.57 5.37 12.07
CA GLU A 125 9.76 4.69 12.54
C GLU A 125 9.56 3.19 12.46
N LYS A 126 10.66 2.50 12.23
CA LYS A 126 10.69 1.05 12.23
C LYS A 126 11.04 0.56 13.62
N ILE A 127 10.29 -0.40 14.11
CA ILE A 127 10.56 -1.06 15.38
C ILE A 127 11.00 -2.47 15.07
N GLU A 128 12.25 -2.79 15.37
CA GLU A 128 12.73 -4.14 15.18
C GLU A 128 12.19 -5.02 16.30
N VAL A 129 11.51 -6.08 15.89
CA VAL A 129 11.09 -7.11 16.81
C VAL A 129 12.32 -7.98 17.07
N MET A 130 12.56 -8.29 18.34
CA MET A 130 13.66 -9.17 18.70
C MET A 130 13.51 -10.47 17.92
N GLY A 131 14.26 -10.60 16.84
CA GLY A 131 14.16 -11.72 15.92
C GLY A 131 14.53 -13.06 16.52
N LYS A 132 14.73 -13.08 17.79
CA LYS A 132 15.13 -14.26 18.54
C LYS A 132 14.01 -14.80 19.40
N LEU A 133 12.81 -14.47 19.05
CA LEU A 133 11.63 -14.88 19.79
C LEU A 133 11.61 -16.38 19.99
N GLY A 134 11.92 -16.79 21.17
CA GLY A 134 11.85 -18.17 21.54
C GLY A 134 12.81 -19.07 20.78
N VAL A 135 13.71 -18.49 20.18
CA VAL A 135 14.56 -19.29 19.31
C VAL A 135 15.94 -19.30 19.83
#